data_55bec68af1561bedac5ac206dbf8dea3
#
_entry.id   55bec68af1561bedac5ac206dbf8dea3
#
_cell.length_a   1.000
_cell.length_b   1.000
_cell.length_c   1.000
_cell.angle_alpha   90.00
_cell.angle_beta   90.00
_cell.angle_gamma   90.00
#
_symmetry.space_group_name_H-M   'P 1'
#
loop_
_entity.id
_entity.type
_entity.pdbx_description
1 polymer ?
#
loop_
_entity_poly.entity_id
_entity_poly.type
_entity_poly.pdbx_seq_one_letter_code
_entity_poly.pdbx_strand_id
1 'polypeptide(L)'
;MILAEEKHILDGKKIVLRSARLDEAQMVINHLKTVTGETRFLMCESDEIKYTLKGEEQFINEHNEAKDALFILAFVDGDFAGSCSFEGMAGSRRKSHRAGMGIALLQKYTGFGLGRLMLKRLLTEIKNLGFQQVELTVVGDNHRACHLYESLGFKECGRIPNANKYDDGTYDEDILMVLQF
;
A
#
# COMPACT_ATOMS: atom_id res chain seq x y z
N MET A 1 13.84 3.86 5.39
CA MET A 1 14.56 4.16 4.11
C MET A 1 13.89 5.31 3.39
N ILE A 2 14.64 6.19 2.74
CA ILE A 2 14.09 7.37 2.06
C ILE A 2 14.24 7.20 0.55
N LEU A 3 13.10 7.26 -0.15
CA LEU A 3 13.05 7.41 -1.60
C LEU A 3 13.14 8.89 -1.94
N ALA A 4 14.16 9.28 -2.72
CA ALA A 4 14.25 10.62 -3.29
C ALA A 4 13.10 10.87 -4.27
N GLU A 5 12.82 12.14 -4.54
CA GLU A 5 11.75 12.52 -5.46
C GLU A 5 12.01 12.00 -6.88
N GLU A 6 11.09 11.20 -7.39
CA GLU A 6 11.08 10.67 -8.76
C GLU A 6 9.90 11.26 -9.54
N LYS A 7 10.15 11.72 -10.76
CA LYS A 7 9.14 12.33 -11.64
C LYS A 7 8.86 11.42 -12.83
N HIS A 8 7.58 11.21 -13.10
CA HIS A 8 7.10 10.41 -14.21
C HIS A 8 6.00 11.17 -14.97
N ILE A 9 5.79 10.78 -16.21
CA ILE A 9 4.59 11.16 -16.98
C ILE A 9 3.80 9.89 -17.24
N LEU A 10 2.53 9.90 -16.86
CA LEU A 10 1.62 8.79 -17.03
C LEU A 10 0.27 9.31 -17.51
N ASP A 11 -0.14 8.88 -18.70
CA ASP A 11 -1.39 9.33 -19.33
C ASP A 11 -1.52 10.88 -19.39
N GLY A 12 -0.40 11.54 -19.75
CA GLY A 12 -0.30 13.01 -19.83
C GLY A 12 -0.23 13.76 -18.49
N LYS A 13 -0.33 13.05 -17.36
CA LYS A 13 -0.27 13.60 -16.00
C LYS A 13 1.14 13.57 -15.44
N LYS A 14 1.50 14.59 -14.67
CA LYS A 14 2.78 14.63 -13.94
C LYS A 14 2.63 13.83 -12.63
N ILE A 15 3.41 12.77 -12.49
CA ILE A 15 3.43 11.94 -11.28
C ILE A 15 4.72 12.20 -10.53
N VAL A 16 4.60 12.39 -9.22
CA VAL A 16 5.74 12.45 -8.29
C VAL A 16 5.60 11.32 -7.29
N LEU A 17 6.65 10.50 -7.16
CA LEU A 17 6.78 9.47 -6.13
C LEU A 17 7.93 9.85 -5.20
N ARG A 18 7.73 9.82 -3.89
CA ARG A 18 8.78 10.06 -2.89
C ARG A 18 8.36 9.55 -1.52
N SER A 19 9.31 9.45 -0.61
CA SER A 19 8.98 9.20 0.80
C SER A 19 8.21 10.36 1.43
N ALA A 20 7.42 10.03 2.45
CA ALA A 20 6.69 11.01 3.27
C ALA A 20 7.66 11.87 4.10
N ARG A 21 7.27 13.12 4.34
CA ARG A 21 7.92 14.04 5.29
C ARG A 21 7.11 14.08 6.58
N LEU A 22 7.75 14.40 7.69
CA LEU A 22 7.07 14.46 8.99
C LEU A 22 5.94 15.49 9.03
N ASP A 23 6.11 16.64 8.38
CA ASP A 23 5.09 17.69 8.28
C ASP A 23 3.88 17.32 7.42
N GLU A 24 3.90 16.16 6.75
CA GLU A 24 2.81 15.64 5.93
C GLU A 24 1.90 14.63 6.68
N ALA A 25 2.20 14.32 7.94
CA ALA A 25 1.44 13.34 8.73
C ALA A 25 -0.07 13.63 8.75
N GLN A 26 -0.49 14.89 8.91
CA GLN A 26 -1.91 15.25 8.88
C GLN A 26 -2.55 15.00 7.51
N MET A 27 -1.81 15.23 6.43
CA MET A 27 -2.28 14.95 5.07
C MET A 27 -2.49 13.44 4.86
N VAL A 28 -1.59 12.59 5.37
CA VAL A 28 -1.72 11.13 5.31
C VAL A 28 -2.93 10.65 6.11
N ILE A 29 -3.13 11.14 7.33
CA ILE A 29 -4.32 10.82 8.15
C ILE A 29 -5.62 11.19 7.42
N ASN A 30 -5.67 12.39 6.85
CA ASN A 30 -6.86 12.86 6.11
C ASN A 30 -7.12 11.98 4.87
N HIS A 31 -6.06 11.57 4.17
CA HIS A 31 -6.16 10.64 3.05
C HIS A 31 -6.73 9.28 3.49
N LEU A 32 -6.20 8.70 4.58
CA LEU A 32 -6.68 7.41 5.07
C LEU A 32 -8.19 7.48 5.41
N LYS A 33 -8.64 8.55 6.08
CA LYS A 33 -10.06 8.75 6.36
C LYS A 33 -10.91 8.89 5.10
N THR A 34 -10.38 9.53 4.06
CA THR A 34 -11.10 9.69 2.80
C THR A 34 -11.18 8.37 2.06
N VAL A 35 -10.06 7.68 1.86
CA VAL A 35 -10.01 6.47 1.06
C VAL A 35 -10.80 5.31 1.71
N THR A 36 -10.81 5.20 3.04
CA THR A 36 -11.65 4.21 3.74
C THR A 36 -13.15 4.50 3.58
N GLY A 37 -13.53 5.76 3.44
CA GLY A 37 -14.92 6.15 3.10
C GLY A 37 -15.29 5.95 1.62
N GLU A 38 -14.31 5.83 0.73
CA GLU A 38 -14.53 5.62 -0.70
C GLU A 38 -14.68 4.14 -1.09
N THR A 39 -14.23 3.21 -0.23
CA THR A 39 -14.21 1.77 -0.54
C THR A 39 -14.28 0.91 0.71
N ARG A 40 -14.97 -0.22 0.61
CA ARG A 40 -15.03 -1.25 1.65
C ARG A 40 -13.85 -2.25 1.61
N PHE A 41 -12.87 -2.04 0.75
CA PHE A 41 -11.76 -2.97 0.51
C PHE A 41 -10.51 -2.68 1.34
N LEU A 42 -10.57 -1.73 2.27
CA LEU A 42 -9.51 -1.46 3.24
C LEU A 42 -9.83 -2.12 4.59
N MET A 43 -8.79 -2.24 5.43
CA MET A 43 -8.84 -3.06 6.66
C MET A 43 -9.72 -2.49 7.78
N CYS A 44 -10.28 -1.29 7.63
CA CYS A 44 -11.10 -0.63 8.65
C CYS A 44 -12.08 0.35 8.02
N GLU A 45 -13.14 0.66 8.74
CA GLU A 45 -14.09 1.70 8.38
C GLU A 45 -13.52 3.10 8.68
N SER A 46 -14.07 4.14 8.06
CA SER A 46 -13.56 5.51 8.18
C SER A 46 -13.65 6.07 9.61
N ASP A 47 -14.62 5.64 10.40
CA ASP A 47 -14.83 6.04 11.80
C ASP A 47 -13.92 5.28 12.78
N GLU A 48 -13.32 4.19 12.35
CA GLU A 48 -12.31 3.46 13.12
C GLU A 48 -10.92 4.10 13.05
N ILE A 49 -10.68 5.03 12.10
CA ILE A 49 -9.41 5.75 11.96
C ILE A 49 -9.22 6.70 13.14
N LYS A 50 -8.50 6.22 14.17
CA LYS A 50 -8.14 6.96 15.39
C LYS A 50 -6.68 7.39 15.42
N TYR A 51 -6.04 7.50 14.25
CA TYR A 51 -4.64 7.90 14.18
C TYR A 51 -4.45 9.32 14.72
N THR A 52 -3.47 9.46 15.60
CA THR A 52 -3.05 10.76 16.12
C THR A 52 -1.94 11.33 15.25
N LEU A 53 -1.82 12.66 15.21
CA LEU A 53 -0.71 13.30 14.48
C LEU A 53 0.65 12.74 14.91
N LYS A 54 0.88 12.64 16.23
CA LYS A 54 2.12 12.09 16.79
C LYS A 54 2.37 10.63 16.38
N GLY A 55 1.31 9.82 16.33
CA GLY A 55 1.42 8.41 15.90
C GLY A 55 1.81 8.29 14.43
N GLU A 56 1.25 9.15 13.58
CA GLU A 56 1.56 9.16 12.15
C GLU A 56 2.98 9.72 11.88
N GLU A 57 3.38 10.78 12.60
CA GLU A 57 4.76 11.28 12.58
C GLU A 57 5.76 10.19 12.97
N GLN A 58 5.45 9.42 14.00
CA GLN A 58 6.27 8.28 14.42
C GLN A 58 6.33 7.21 13.34
N PHE A 59 5.20 6.82 12.74
CA PHE A 59 5.14 5.86 11.63
C PHE A 59 6.00 6.30 10.44
N ILE A 60 5.89 7.56 10.03
CA ILE A 60 6.69 8.13 8.94
C ILE A 60 8.19 8.08 9.31
N ASN A 61 8.54 8.48 10.53
CA ASN A 61 9.94 8.49 10.98
C ASN A 61 10.52 7.06 11.00
N GLU A 62 9.79 6.10 11.56
CA GLU A 62 10.20 4.70 11.61
C GLU A 62 10.48 4.15 10.21
N HIS A 63 9.61 4.41 9.22
CA HIS A 63 9.82 4.00 7.83
C HIS A 63 11.03 4.70 7.18
N ASN A 64 11.22 5.99 7.46
CA ASN A 64 12.35 6.75 6.92
C ASN A 64 13.69 6.28 7.48
N GLU A 65 13.75 5.84 8.73
CA GLU A 65 14.95 5.32 9.38
C GLU A 65 15.17 3.81 9.15
N ALA A 66 14.13 3.04 8.86
CA ALA A 66 14.21 1.61 8.64
C ALA A 66 15.14 1.26 7.47
N LYS A 67 15.76 0.08 7.55
CA LYS A 67 16.57 -0.50 6.47
C LYS A 67 15.79 -1.49 5.60
N ASP A 68 14.65 -1.95 6.09
CA ASP A 68 13.83 -3.02 5.56
C ASP A 68 12.35 -2.63 5.41
N ALA A 69 12.08 -1.33 5.37
CA ALA A 69 10.76 -0.77 5.12
C ALA A 69 10.86 0.50 4.26
N LEU A 70 9.80 0.79 3.50
CA LEU A 70 9.66 2.00 2.70
C LEU A 70 8.20 2.44 2.66
N PHE A 71 7.97 3.74 2.84
CA PHE A 71 6.67 4.37 2.67
C PHE A 71 6.75 5.44 1.58
N ILE A 72 5.97 5.24 0.51
CA ILE A 72 5.95 6.10 -0.69
C ILE A 72 4.62 6.84 -0.77
N LEU A 73 4.69 8.14 -0.96
CA LEU A 73 3.57 8.99 -1.35
C LEU A 73 3.59 9.22 -2.86
N ALA A 74 2.40 9.26 -3.46
CA ALA A 74 2.19 9.59 -4.87
C ALA A 74 1.40 10.88 -5.00
N PHE A 75 1.87 11.76 -5.89
CA PHE A 75 1.20 13.00 -6.25
C PHE A 75 0.92 13.01 -7.75
N VAL A 76 -0.26 13.49 -8.13
CA VAL A 76 -0.69 13.65 -9.53
C VAL A 76 -0.97 15.13 -9.79
N ASP A 77 -0.22 15.75 -10.68
CA ASP A 77 -0.29 17.18 -11.00
C ASP A 77 -0.17 18.09 -9.76
N GLY A 78 0.51 17.63 -8.72
CA GLY A 78 0.72 18.30 -7.44
C GLY A 78 -0.24 17.91 -6.33
N ASP A 79 -1.35 17.24 -6.63
CA ASP A 79 -2.32 16.76 -5.64
C ASP A 79 -1.93 15.40 -5.08
N PHE A 80 -2.08 15.22 -3.76
CA PHE A 80 -1.85 13.93 -3.13
C PHE A 80 -2.87 12.88 -3.60
N ALA A 81 -2.37 11.79 -4.15
CA ALA A 81 -3.19 10.74 -4.78
C ALA A 81 -3.29 9.45 -3.97
N GLY A 82 -2.29 9.17 -3.14
CA GLY A 82 -2.26 7.96 -2.36
C GLY A 82 -0.88 7.54 -1.91
N SER A 83 -0.82 6.39 -1.24
CA SER A 83 0.41 5.85 -0.67
C SER A 83 0.54 4.36 -0.89
N CYS A 84 1.77 3.87 -0.84
CA CYS A 84 2.07 2.44 -0.72
C CYS A 84 3.27 2.24 0.20
N SER A 85 3.31 1.09 0.85
CA SER A 85 4.40 0.74 1.75
C SER A 85 4.76 -0.73 1.65
N PHE A 86 5.96 -1.07 2.08
CA PHE A 86 6.32 -2.42 2.46
C PHE A 86 7.09 -2.41 3.79
N GLU A 87 7.04 -3.55 4.46
CA GLU A 87 7.82 -3.84 5.65
C GLU A 87 8.35 -5.27 5.57
N GLY A 88 9.61 -5.46 5.96
CA GLY A 88 10.17 -6.79 6.17
C GLY A 88 9.44 -7.51 7.33
N MET A 89 9.22 -8.81 7.21
CA MET A 89 8.62 -9.59 8.28
C MET A 89 9.62 -9.78 9.42
N ALA A 90 9.58 -8.85 10.38
CA ALA A 90 10.46 -8.82 11.54
C ALA A 90 10.24 -10.02 12.50
N GLY A 91 11.21 -10.24 13.39
CA GLY A 91 11.08 -11.12 14.56
C GLY A 91 11.64 -12.53 14.41
N SER A 92 12.05 -12.99 13.21
CA SER A 92 12.70 -14.30 13.05
C SER A 92 13.59 -14.36 11.82
N ARG A 93 14.81 -14.89 11.98
CA ARG A 93 15.71 -15.18 10.85
C ARG A 93 15.06 -16.08 9.79
N ARG A 94 14.13 -16.95 10.20
CA ARG A 94 13.41 -17.84 9.29
C ARG A 94 12.42 -17.10 8.38
N LYS A 95 12.02 -15.89 8.72
CA LYS A 95 11.07 -15.06 7.96
C LYS A 95 11.72 -13.83 7.32
N SER A 96 13.02 -13.60 7.55
CA SER A 96 13.73 -12.40 7.11
C SER A 96 13.83 -12.23 5.59
N HIS A 97 13.49 -13.26 4.81
CA HIS A 97 13.43 -13.22 3.35
C HIS A 97 12.06 -12.76 2.82
N ARG A 98 11.12 -12.44 3.70
CA ARG A 98 9.72 -12.12 3.36
C ARG A 98 9.40 -10.67 3.69
N ALA A 99 8.57 -10.04 2.88
CA ALA A 99 8.03 -8.71 3.12
C ALA A 99 6.51 -8.68 2.90
N GLY A 100 5.83 -7.88 3.70
CA GLY A 100 4.43 -7.52 3.47
C GLY A 100 4.33 -6.19 2.75
N MET A 101 3.28 -5.96 1.95
CA MET A 101 3.06 -4.67 1.29
C MET A 101 1.59 -4.28 1.25
N GLY A 102 1.34 -2.97 1.09
CA GLY A 102 0.00 -2.42 0.91
C GLY A 102 0.00 -1.18 0.03
N ILE A 103 -1.18 -0.83 -0.49
CA ILE A 103 -1.43 0.37 -1.29
C ILE A 103 -2.83 0.90 -1.02
N ALA A 104 -2.95 2.23 -0.94
CA ALA A 104 -4.21 2.93 -0.86
C ALA A 104 -4.19 4.14 -1.80
N LEU A 105 -5.16 4.22 -2.71
CA LEU A 105 -5.32 5.30 -3.69
C LEU A 105 -6.71 5.90 -3.57
N LEU A 106 -6.82 7.23 -3.62
CA LEU A 106 -8.10 7.90 -3.81
C LEU A 106 -8.74 7.43 -5.11
N GLN A 107 -10.05 7.19 -5.10
CA GLN A 107 -10.79 6.60 -6.20
C GLN A 107 -10.59 7.37 -7.51
N LYS A 108 -10.56 8.71 -7.45
CA LYS A 108 -10.34 9.60 -8.61
C LYS A 108 -8.98 9.42 -9.30
N TYR A 109 -8.01 8.79 -8.63
CA TYR A 109 -6.67 8.52 -9.17
C TYR A 109 -6.45 7.05 -9.51
N THR A 110 -7.51 6.29 -9.63
CA THR A 110 -7.45 4.89 -10.09
C THR A 110 -7.74 4.78 -11.60
N GLY A 111 -7.37 3.66 -12.21
CA GLY A 111 -7.77 3.31 -13.58
C GLY A 111 -6.82 3.73 -14.71
N PHE A 112 -5.85 4.63 -14.49
CA PHE A 112 -4.88 5.09 -15.49
C PHE A 112 -3.44 4.59 -15.27
N GLY A 113 -3.26 3.57 -14.42
CA GLY A 113 -1.96 2.91 -14.23
C GLY A 113 -1.11 3.39 -13.05
N LEU A 114 -1.58 4.37 -12.25
CA LEU A 114 -0.83 4.89 -11.10
C LEU A 114 -0.46 3.78 -10.09
N GLY A 115 -1.42 2.95 -9.69
CA GLY A 115 -1.16 1.83 -8.76
C GLY A 115 -0.09 0.88 -9.29
N ARG A 116 -0.09 0.57 -10.59
CA ARG A 116 0.93 -0.26 -11.22
C ARG A 116 2.32 0.40 -11.17
N LEU A 117 2.41 1.70 -11.44
CA LEU A 117 3.66 2.45 -11.34
C LEU A 117 4.23 2.39 -9.93
N MET A 118 3.40 2.70 -8.91
CA MET A 118 3.79 2.68 -7.50
C MET A 118 4.25 1.30 -7.05
N LEU A 119 3.47 0.26 -7.35
CA LEU A 119 3.80 -1.10 -6.94
C LEU A 119 5.04 -1.64 -7.65
N LYS A 120 5.25 -1.35 -8.94
CA LYS A 120 6.49 -1.69 -9.63
C LYS A 120 7.71 -1.04 -8.97
N ARG A 121 7.59 0.23 -8.58
CA ARG A 121 8.66 0.94 -7.88
C ARG A 121 8.95 0.30 -6.53
N LEU A 122 7.90 -0.02 -5.77
CA LEU A 122 8.01 -0.69 -4.46
C LEU A 122 8.68 -2.07 -4.59
N LEU A 123 8.21 -2.91 -5.54
CA LEU A 123 8.75 -4.25 -5.79
C LEU A 123 10.22 -4.22 -6.23
N THR A 124 10.62 -3.19 -6.99
CA THR A 124 12.03 -3.00 -7.36
C THR A 124 12.88 -2.80 -6.11
N GLU A 125 12.43 -1.99 -5.16
CA GLU A 125 13.18 -1.74 -3.92
C GLU A 125 13.24 -2.99 -3.03
N ILE A 126 12.12 -3.69 -2.87
CA ILE A 126 12.05 -4.94 -2.11
C ILE A 126 13.06 -5.96 -2.65
N LYS A 127 13.11 -6.12 -3.96
CA LYS A 127 14.06 -7.02 -4.64
C LYS A 127 15.53 -6.59 -4.44
N ASN A 128 15.81 -5.28 -4.55
CA ASN A 128 17.15 -4.72 -4.37
C ASN A 128 17.69 -4.95 -2.93
N LEU A 129 16.79 -4.97 -1.96
CA LEU A 129 17.11 -5.28 -0.55
C LEU A 129 17.35 -6.78 -0.29
N GLY A 130 17.15 -7.63 -1.30
CA GLY A 130 17.40 -9.07 -1.20
C GLY A 130 16.25 -9.88 -0.63
N PHE A 131 15.05 -9.31 -0.48
CA PHE A 131 13.87 -10.10 -0.16
C PHE A 131 13.58 -11.08 -1.30
N GLN A 132 13.13 -12.28 -0.95
CA GLN A 132 12.84 -13.35 -1.90
C GLN A 132 11.35 -13.54 -2.15
N GLN A 133 10.51 -12.99 -1.25
CA GLN A 133 9.07 -13.17 -1.29
C GLN A 133 8.36 -11.91 -0.77
N VAL A 134 7.27 -11.55 -1.45
CA VAL A 134 6.35 -10.48 -1.03
C VAL A 134 4.95 -11.05 -0.90
N GLU A 135 4.26 -10.65 0.15
CA GLU A 135 2.95 -11.14 0.51
C GLU A 135 1.97 -9.97 0.67
N LEU A 136 0.74 -10.23 0.32
CA LEU A 136 -0.38 -9.34 0.58
C LEU A 136 -1.67 -10.13 0.77
N THR A 137 -2.64 -9.46 1.38
CA THR A 137 -4.03 -9.91 1.45
C THR A 137 -4.90 -8.93 0.69
N VAL A 138 -5.86 -9.41 -0.07
CA VAL A 138 -6.81 -8.60 -0.83
C VAL A 138 -8.22 -9.16 -0.65
N VAL A 139 -9.19 -8.26 -0.47
CA VAL A 139 -10.62 -8.64 -0.40
C VAL A 139 -11.04 -9.24 -1.73
N GLY A 140 -11.75 -10.38 -1.71
CA GLY A 140 -12.10 -11.17 -2.89
C GLY A 140 -12.88 -10.41 -3.94
N ASP A 141 -13.82 -9.57 -3.53
CA ASP A 141 -14.62 -8.71 -4.42
C ASP A 141 -13.85 -7.53 -5.01
N ASN A 142 -12.61 -7.26 -4.53
CA ASN A 142 -11.75 -6.24 -5.11
C ASN A 142 -11.07 -6.72 -6.39
N HIS A 143 -11.86 -7.05 -7.40
CA HIS A 143 -11.37 -7.59 -8.68
C HIS A 143 -10.32 -6.71 -9.36
N ARG A 144 -10.42 -5.38 -9.20
CA ARG A 144 -9.41 -4.44 -9.75
C ARG A 144 -8.04 -4.67 -9.12
N ALA A 145 -7.97 -4.78 -7.80
CA ALA A 145 -6.72 -5.03 -7.09
C ALA A 145 -6.19 -6.43 -7.38
N CYS A 146 -7.05 -7.47 -7.40
CA CYS A 146 -6.67 -8.83 -7.78
C CYS A 146 -5.99 -8.87 -9.14
N HIS A 147 -6.62 -8.30 -10.19
CA HIS A 147 -6.02 -8.22 -11.53
C HIS A 147 -4.71 -7.43 -11.57
N LEU A 148 -4.62 -6.35 -10.77
CA LEU A 148 -3.37 -5.58 -10.67
C LEU A 148 -2.24 -6.43 -10.11
N TYR A 149 -2.47 -7.14 -9.01
CA TYR A 149 -1.47 -8.00 -8.37
C TYR A 149 -1.09 -9.18 -9.26
N GLU A 150 -2.06 -9.88 -9.86
CA GLU A 150 -1.81 -10.95 -10.84
C GLU A 150 -0.93 -10.47 -12.00
N SER A 151 -1.21 -9.28 -12.54
CA SER A 151 -0.45 -8.68 -13.63
C SER A 151 0.97 -8.25 -13.25
N LEU A 152 1.27 -8.20 -11.95
CA LEU A 152 2.60 -7.97 -11.38
C LEU A 152 3.30 -9.29 -11.01
N GLY A 153 2.63 -10.43 -11.23
CA GLY A 153 3.19 -11.76 -11.01
C GLY A 153 2.84 -12.40 -9.67
N PHE A 154 1.98 -11.76 -8.87
CA PHE A 154 1.45 -12.38 -7.66
C PHE A 154 0.56 -13.58 -8.02
N LYS A 155 0.62 -14.60 -7.18
CA LYS A 155 -0.21 -15.80 -7.28
C LYS A 155 -1.02 -15.98 -6.01
N GLU A 156 -2.26 -16.37 -6.15
CA GLU A 156 -3.08 -16.79 -5.02
C GLU A 156 -2.46 -18.02 -4.35
N CYS A 157 -2.38 -18.03 -3.04
CA CYS A 157 -1.87 -19.14 -2.24
C CYS A 157 -2.87 -19.65 -1.21
N GLY A 158 -4.02 -18.99 -1.07
CA GLY A 158 -5.08 -19.41 -0.16
C GLY A 158 -6.17 -18.36 -0.01
N ARG A 159 -7.29 -18.76 0.61
CA ARG A 159 -8.42 -17.90 0.93
C ARG A 159 -8.86 -18.10 2.36
N ILE A 160 -9.32 -17.02 2.99
CA ILE A 160 -9.97 -17.04 4.30
C ILE A 160 -11.44 -16.70 4.08
N PRO A 161 -12.36 -17.66 4.17
CA PRO A 161 -13.78 -17.38 3.97
C PRO A 161 -14.31 -16.51 5.11
N ASN A 162 -15.27 -15.62 4.80
CA ASN A 162 -15.87 -14.70 5.76
C ASN A 162 -14.87 -13.88 6.58
N ALA A 163 -13.76 -13.50 5.98
CA ALA A 163 -12.69 -12.76 6.65
C ALA A 163 -13.13 -11.35 7.04
N ASN A 164 -14.00 -10.74 6.23
CA ASN A 164 -14.53 -9.41 6.43
C ASN A 164 -16.04 -9.49 6.68
N LYS A 165 -16.52 -8.83 7.72
CA LYS A 165 -17.95 -8.63 8.02
C LYS A 165 -18.27 -7.15 7.91
N TYR A 166 -19.24 -6.80 7.10
CA TYR A 166 -19.67 -5.42 6.88
C TYR A 166 -20.91 -5.06 7.72
N ASP A 167 -21.15 -3.78 7.94
CA ASP A 167 -22.27 -3.26 8.72
C ASP A 167 -23.65 -3.64 8.17
N ASP A 168 -23.73 -3.89 6.85
CA ASP A 168 -24.95 -4.39 6.19
C ASP A 168 -25.21 -5.88 6.46
N GLY A 169 -24.34 -6.55 7.23
CA GLY A 169 -24.43 -7.96 7.58
C GLY A 169 -23.86 -8.91 6.53
N THR A 170 -23.34 -8.41 5.41
CA THR A 170 -22.67 -9.22 4.39
C THR A 170 -21.25 -9.57 4.80
N TYR A 171 -20.70 -10.59 4.15
CA TYR A 171 -19.34 -11.08 4.38
C TYR A 171 -18.58 -11.15 3.06
N ASP A 172 -17.28 -11.01 3.13
CA ASP A 172 -16.35 -11.21 2.03
C ASP A 172 -15.16 -12.06 2.47
N GLU A 173 -14.52 -12.72 1.52
CA GLU A 173 -13.31 -13.50 1.75
C GLU A 173 -12.05 -12.65 1.57
N ASP A 174 -10.96 -13.08 2.21
CA ASP A 174 -9.62 -12.59 1.92
C ASP A 174 -8.88 -13.58 1.03
N ILE A 175 -8.26 -13.06 -0.03
CA ILE A 175 -7.35 -13.80 -0.90
C ILE A 175 -5.92 -13.48 -0.46
N LEU A 176 -5.18 -14.52 -0.09
CA LEU A 176 -3.75 -14.44 0.21
C LEU A 176 -2.95 -14.56 -1.08
N MET A 177 -2.12 -13.58 -1.39
CA MET A 177 -1.32 -13.57 -2.61
C MET A 177 0.17 -13.42 -2.32
N VAL A 178 0.99 -14.12 -3.11
CA VAL A 178 2.44 -14.17 -2.95
C VAL A 178 3.12 -13.93 -4.29
N LEU A 179 4.17 -13.12 -4.28
CA LEU A 179 5.14 -12.98 -5.36
C LEU A 179 6.50 -13.50 -4.89
N GLN A 180 7.10 -14.42 -5.64
CA GLN A 180 8.50 -14.87 -5.46
C GLN A 180 9.38 -14.26 -6.54
N PHE A 181 10.56 -13.75 -6.17
CA PHE A 181 11.53 -13.15 -7.08
C PHE A 181 12.48 -14.15 -7.70
#